data_890aab1b76c76a9850c8d5130215d728
#
_entry.id   890aab1b76c76a9850c8d5130215d728
#
_cell.length_a   1.000
_cell.length_b   1.000
_cell.length_c   1.000
_cell.angle_alpha   90.00
_cell.angle_beta   90.00
_cell.angle_gamma   90.00
#
_symmetry.space_group_name_H-M   'P 1'
#
loop_
_entity.id
_entity.type
_entity.pdbx_description
1 polymer ?
#
loop_
_entity_poly.entity_id
_entity_poly.type
_entity_poly.pdbx_seq_one_letter_code
_entity_poly.pdbx_strand_id
1 'polypeptide(L)'
;MYLKGSKWNLKKKRSRRPNPWRVILLLILIGGALYVNQVVVPATPPLFIPTATPTRDPESYISEADLLYENAKYSQAITAYEDAIQVNPDNPSVYLSMARAQIYIGKYEDALENAERALILNNNNPLAHTLKAWSLDFIGDYTQAEAAVKSALEIDAENALAHAVYAEILMDKVIAGQGDINAIDKAAEESRTAMNLNPALMESRRARGYVLWNTGNFLEAIQEYNAALAINDKIADLHLALGYNYYLINEYDQAVQAYLQAYALNPTDPTAPYEISRTYSTVGDFSQSVQYADQAVKTEPENPRLHGNLGVMYYKNNQLPEAIQELGFAIRGGTLEDGTVIEGLPLDYGIVAEFYAIFGLALAKSDRCEEAVPIFQAIRSGVPEDEINVYNAEQGLILCQQGIAETPVEEPTQESEAP
;
A
#
# COMPACT_ATOMS: atom_id res chain seq x y z
N MET A 1 44.68 -62.89 49.91
CA MET A 1 44.62 -61.45 50.33
C MET A 1 43.28 -61.21 50.87
N TYR A 2 43.11 -61.15 52.21
CA TYR A 2 41.76 -61.03 52.86
C TYR A 2 41.40 -59.58 53.01
N LEU A 3 40.29 -59.18 52.44
CA LEU A 3 39.71 -57.84 52.68
C LEU A 3 38.85 -57.89 53.96
N LYS A 4 39.31 -57.17 54.97
CA LYS A 4 38.52 -56.93 56.22
C LYS A 4 37.34 -56.01 55.95
N GLY A 5 36.13 -56.52 56.06
CA GLY A 5 34.91 -55.73 55.97
C GLY A 5 34.74 -54.76 57.16
N SER A 6 34.44 -53.49 56.88
CA SER A 6 34.12 -52.50 57.85
C SER A 6 32.78 -52.81 58.51
N LYS A 7 32.75 -52.83 59.85
CA LYS A 7 31.54 -53.06 60.64
C LYS A 7 30.70 -51.79 60.62
N TRP A 8 29.57 -51.83 59.92
CA TRP A 8 28.56 -50.79 59.97
C TRP A 8 27.90 -50.77 61.36
N ASN A 9 28.12 -49.71 62.06
CA ASN A 9 27.57 -49.48 63.40
C ASN A 9 26.23 -48.71 63.27
N LEU A 10 25.11 -49.44 63.13
CA LEU A 10 23.76 -48.86 63.13
C LEU A 10 23.36 -48.46 64.55
N LYS A 11 23.85 -47.31 65.01
CA LYS A 11 23.28 -46.70 66.22
C LYS A 11 21.89 -46.14 65.83
N LYS A 12 20.82 -46.79 66.30
CA LYS A 12 19.44 -46.27 66.27
C LYS A 12 19.43 -44.88 66.89
N LYS A 13 19.28 -43.82 66.06
CA LYS A 13 19.01 -42.48 66.56
C LYS A 13 17.72 -42.52 67.38
N ARG A 14 17.79 -42.35 68.70
CA ARG A 14 16.60 -42.11 69.51
C ARG A 14 15.82 -40.93 68.96
N SER A 15 14.58 -41.16 68.57
CA SER A 15 13.67 -40.08 68.17
C SER A 15 13.53 -39.12 69.34
N ARG A 16 13.97 -37.91 69.19
CA ARG A 16 13.74 -36.86 70.18
C ARG A 16 12.25 -36.63 70.20
N ARG A 17 11.56 -36.93 71.29
CA ARG A 17 10.14 -36.62 71.45
C ARG A 17 10.01 -35.08 71.23
N PRO A 18 9.09 -34.63 70.41
CA PRO A 18 8.90 -33.20 70.21
C PRO A 18 8.52 -32.56 71.56
N ASN A 19 9.13 -31.43 71.84
CA ASN A 19 8.78 -30.70 73.09
C ASN A 19 7.33 -30.23 72.96
N PRO A 20 6.41 -30.68 73.89
CA PRO A 20 4.97 -30.41 73.81
C PRO A 20 4.69 -28.89 73.77
N TRP A 21 5.48 -28.09 74.49
CA TRP A 21 5.35 -26.65 74.43
C TRP A 21 5.64 -26.01 73.06
N ARG A 22 6.56 -26.56 72.32
CA ARG A 22 6.83 -26.09 70.93
C ARG A 22 5.70 -26.47 69.96
N VAL A 23 5.09 -27.62 70.15
CA VAL A 23 3.95 -28.04 69.35
C VAL A 23 2.73 -27.16 69.64
N ILE A 24 2.46 -26.88 70.93
CA ILE A 24 1.38 -25.97 71.35
C ILE A 24 1.59 -24.55 70.81
N LEU A 25 2.81 -24.03 70.86
CA LEU A 25 3.15 -22.70 70.30
C LEU A 25 2.93 -22.64 68.79
N LEU A 26 3.36 -23.68 68.03
CA LEU A 26 3.14 -23.78 66.59
C LEU A 26 1.65 -23.84 66.26
N LEU A 27 0.85 -24.60 67.00
CA LEU A 27 -0.60 -24.70 66.82
C LEU A 27 -1.30 -23.35 67.08
N ILE A 28 -0.87 -22.60 68.08
CA ILE A 28 -1.37 -21.25 68.37
C ILE A 28 -1.00 -20.29 67.22
N LEU A 29 0.24 -20.35 66.71
CA LEU A 29 0.67 -19.50 65.60
C LEU A 29 -0.10 -19.85 64.29
N ILE A 30 -0.32 -21.15 64.01
CA ILE A 30 -1.10 -21.60 62.84
C ILE A 30 -2.56 -21.15 63.01
N GLY A 31 -3.17 -21.35 64.22
CA GLY A 31 -4.52 -20.90 64.50
C GLY A 31 -4.68 -19.38 64.38
N GLY A 32 -3.70 -18.61 64.88
CA GLY A 32 -3.64 -17.17 64.73
C GLY A 32 -3.50 -16.72 63.26
N ALA A 33 -2.64 -17.38 62.49
CA ALA A 33 -2.48 -17.09 61.08
C ALA A 33 -3.77 -17.42 60.25
N LEU A 34 -4.42 -18.54 60.56
CA LEU A 34 -5.71 -18.90 59.96
C LEU A 34 -6.83 -17.90 60.36
N TYR A 35 -6.87 -17.48 61.60
CA TYR A 35 -7.82 -16.46 62.08
C TYR A 35 -7.60 -15.12 61.33
N VAL A 36 -6.35 -14.69 61.24
CA VAL A 36 -6.01 -13.45 60.50
C VAL A 36 -6.42 -13.60 59.03
N ASN A 37 -6.11 -14.72 58.37
CA ASN A 37 -6.42 -14.92 56.96
C ASN A 37 -7.93 -15.07 56.69
N GLN A 38 -8.68 -15.74 57.57
CA GLN A 38 -10.10 -16.02 57.33
C GLN A 38 -11.05 -14.95 57.90
N VAL A 39 -10.64 -14.23 58.90
CA VAL A 39 -11.52 -13.27 59.60
C VAL A 39 -11.03 -11.84 59.47
N VAL A 40 -9.72 -11.59 59.71
CA VAL A 40 -9.19 -10.21 59.73
C VAL A 40 -8.97 -9.68 58.32
N VAL A 41 -8.36 -10.48 57.42
CA VAL A 41 -8.08 -10.06 56.04
C VAL A 41 -9.37 -9.74 55.25
N PRO A 42 -10.44 -10.56 55.27
CA PRO A 42 -11.70 -10.20 54.62
C PRO A 42 -12.45 -9.03 55.25
N ALA A 43 -12.26 -8.80 56.58
CA ALA A 43 -12.92 -7.70 57.31
C ALA A 43 -12.19 -6.36 57.20
N THR A 44 -10.92 -6.38 56.76
CA THR A 44 -10.14 -5.15 56.58
C THR A 44 -10.23 -4.71 55.13
N PRO A 45 -10.63 -3.46 54.84
CA PRO A 45 -10.57 -2.96 53.48
C PRO A 45 -9.09 -3.01 52.99
N PRO A 46 -8.85 -3.39 51.72
CA PRO A 46 -7.49 -3.41 51.17
C PRO A 46 -6.84 -2.02 51.33
N LEU A 47 -5.59 -2.00 51.82
CA LEU A 47 -4.81 -0.77 52.03
C LEU A 47 -4.64 0.08 50.78
N PHE A 48 -4.79 -0.55 49.62
CA PHE A 48 -4.81 0.08 48.34
C PHE A 48 -6.07 -0.38 47.59
N ILE A 49 -7.17 0.34 47.76
CA ILE A 49 -8.28 0.27 46.85
C ILE A 49 -7.76 0.97 45.57
N PRO A 50 -7.64 0.28 44.43
CA PRO A 50 -7.37 1.01 43.19
C PRO A 50 -8.48 2.06 43.07
N THR A 51 -8.10 3.32 43.15
CA THR A 51 -9.02 4.42 42.83
C THR A 51 -9.45 4.10 41.40
N ALA A 52 -10.76 3.90 41.18
CA ALA A 52 -11.26 3.77 39.83
C ALA A 52 -10.79 5.02 39.10
N THR A 53 -9.80 4.87 38.23
CA THR A 53 -9.44 5.94 37.32
C THR A 53 -10.74 6.21 36.58
N PRO A 54 -11.29 7.43 36.59
CA PRO A 54 -12.51 7.70 35.89
C PRO A 54 -12.26 7.28 34.43
N THR A 55 -12.98 6.26 33.98
CA THR A 55 -12.92 5.82 32.59
C THR A 55 -13.28 7.05 31.77
N ARG A 56 -12.39 7.48 30.90
CA ARG A 56 -12.63 8.62 30.00
C ARG A 56 -13.96 8.40 29.30
N ASP A 57 -14.80 9.43 29.23
CA ASP A 57 -16.10 9.36 28.56
C ASP A 57 -15.91 8.95 27.09
N PRO A 58 -16.68 7.99 26.54
CA PRO A 58 -16.65 7.61 25.13
C PRO A 58 -16.71 8.81 24.18
N GLU A 59 -17.55 9.78 24.48
CA GLU A 59 -17.70 11.03 23.69
C GLU A 59 -16.38 11.83 23.61
N SER A 60 -15.55 11.74 24.64
CA SER A 60 -14.24 12.40 24.65
C SER A 60 -13.25 11.76 23.66
N TYR A 61 -13.31 10.42 23.46
CA TYR A 61 -12.51 9.73 22.44
C TYR A 61 -12.99 10.06 21.04
N ILE A 62 -14.32 10.10 20.84
CA ILE A 62 -14.94 10.47 19.56
C ILE A 62 -14.56 11.90 19.19
N SER A 63 -14.69 12.84 20.10
CA SER A 63 -14.34 14.26 19.86
C SER A 63 -12.85 14.44 19.53
N GLU A 64 -11.95 13.67 20.16
CA GLU A 64 -10.53 13.67 19.82
C GLU A 64 -10.29 13.08 18.44
N ALA A 65 -10.94 11.96 18.13
CA ALA A 65 -10.83 11.31 16.84
C ALA A 65 -11.34 12.21 15.69
N ASP A 66 -12.48 12.86 15.90
CA ASP A 66 -13.05 13.80 14.91
C ASP A 66 -12.11 14.99 14.68
N LEU A 67 -11.53 15.56 15.74
CA LEU A 67 -10.54 16.63 15.60
C LEU A 67 -9.28 16.17 14.86
N LEU A 68 -8.81 14.95 15.09
CA LEU A 68 -7.69 14.37 14.36
C LEU A 68 -8.04 14.14 12.89
N TYR A 69 -9.25 13.65 12.63
CA TYR A 69 -9.78 13.45 11.28
C TYR A 69 -9.87 14.78 10.50
N GLU A 70 -10.42 15.84 11.10
CA GLU A 70 -10.50 17.18 10.50
C GLU A 70 -9.11 17.76 10.18
N ASN A 71 -8.09 17.40 10.97
CA ASN A 71 -6.69 17.77 10.72
C ASN A 71 -5.96 16.81 9.78
N ALA A 72 -6.68 15.90 9.11
CA ALA A 72 -6.18 14.86 8.23
C ALA A 72 -5.12 13.92 8.86
N LYS A 73 -5.12 13.79 10.18
CA LYS A 73 -4.31 12.83 10.92
C LYS A 73 -5.02 11.49 11.02
N TYR A 74 -5.36 10.92 9.85
CA TYR A 74 -6.24 9.76 9.74
C TYR A 74 -5.77 8.55 10.54
N SER A 75 -4.48 8.21 10.53
CA SER A 75 -3.96 7.08 11.32
C SER A 75 -4.15 7.28 12.82
N GLN A 76 -3.98 8.51 13.31
CA GLN A 76 -4.21 8.83 14.72
C GLN A 76 -5.71 8.87 15.05
N ALA A 77 -6.53 9.37 14.14
CA ALA A 77 -7.99 9.35 14.28
C ALA A 77 -8.52 7.92 14.40
N ILE A 78 -8.03 6.99 13.57
CA ILE A 78 -8.40 5.57 13.62
C ILE A 78 -8.11 4.99 15.01
N THR A 79 -6.91 5.21 15.57
CA THR A 79 -6.56 4.73 16.91
C THR A 79 -7.51 5.29 17.98
N ALA A 80 -7.87 6.58 17.89
CA ALA A 80 -8.81 7.19 18.84
C ALA A 80 -10.25 6.65 18.65
N TYR A 81 -10.68 6.34 17.43
CA TYR A 81 -11.95 5.65 17.17
C TYR A 81 -11.93 4.22 17.70
N GLU A 82 -10.81 3.48 17.59
CA GLU A 82 -10.66 2.15 18.21
C GLU A 82 -10.83 2.20 19.73
N ASP A 83 -10.24 3.20 20.39
CA ASP A 83 -10.43 3.42 21.83
C ASP A 83 -11.90 3.72 22.17
N ALA A 84 -12.59 4.53 21.34
CA ALA A 84 -14.01 4.80 21.53
C ALA A 84 -14.87 3.54 21.38
N ILE A 85 -14.58 2.68 20.40
CA ILE A 85 -15.26 1.40 20.18
C ILE A 85 -15.04 0.43 21.35
N GLN A 86 -13.84 0.38 21.94
CA GLN A 86 -13.58 -0.46 23.12
C GLN A 86 -14.48 -0.09 24.31
N VAL A 87 -14.82 1.18 24.45
CA VAL A 87 -15.67 1.67 25.52
C VAL A 87 -17.16 1.55 25.18
N ASN A 88 -17.54 1.80 23.93
CA ASN A 88 -18.92 1.70 23.44
C ASN A 88 -18.98 1.04 22.06
N PRO A 89 -19.04 -0.32 21.99
CA PRO A 89 -19.02 -1.06 20.74
C PRO A 89 -20.34 -1.01 19.95
N ASP A 90 -21.41 -0.48 20.53
CA ASP A 90 -22.74 -0.46 19.91
C ASP A 90 -23.06 0.87 19.20
N ASN A 91 -22.06 1.75 19.01
CA ASN A 91 -22.22 3.01 18.31
C ASN A 91 -21.87 2.89 16.82
N PRO A 92 -22.82 2.78 15.90
CA PRO A 92 -22.53 2.60 14.46
C PRO A 92 -21.81 3.82 13.86
N SER A 93 -21.99 5.03 14.39
CA SER A 93 -21.38 6.24 13.83
C SER A 93 -19.85 6.21 13.94
N VAL A 94 -19.31 5.63 15.01
CA VAL A 94 -17.85 5.53 15.22
C VAL A 94 -17.22 4.60 14.17
N TYR A 95 -17.86 3.46 13.87
CA TYR A 95 -17.40 2.57 12.81
C TYR A 95 -17.41 3.25 11.44
N LEU A 96 -18.42 4.10 11.16
CA LEU A 96 -18.50 4.83 9.89
C LEU A 96 -17.43 5.91 9.77
N SER A 97 -17.18 6.67 10.83
CA SER A 97 -16.10 7.66 10.84
C SER A 97 -14.73 6.99 10.67
N MET A 98 -14.53 5.85 11.35
CA MET A 98 -13.31 5.05 11.21
C MET A 98 -13.15 4.48 9.81
N ALA A 99 -14.19 3.89 9.22
CA ALA A 99 -14.18 3.37 7.85
C ALA A 99 -13.82 4.44 6.84
N ARG A 100 -14.38 5.65 6.97
CA ARG A 100 -14.05 6.77 6.08
C ARG A 100 -12.59 7.22 6.23
N ALA A 101 -12.05 7.25 7.45
CA ALA A 101 -10.63 7.54 7.69
C ALA A 101 -9.73 6.47 7.08
N GLN A 102 -10.13 5.19 7.17
CA GLN A 102 -9.39 4.05 6.61
C GLN A 102 -9.35 4.10 5.08
N ILE A 103 -10.45 4.49 4.41
CA ILE A 103 -10.47 4.69 2.96
C ILE A 103 -9.40 5.71 2.54
N TYR A 104 -9.28 6.85 3.25
CA TYR A 104 -8.31 7.90 2.91
C TYR A 104 -6.84 7.50 3.11
N ILE A 105 -6.55 6.41 3.83
CA ILE A 105 -5.19 5.88 3.99
C ILE A 105 -4.97 4.53 3.30
N GLY A 106 -5.88 4.12 2.40
CA GLY A 106 -5.75 2.91 1.62
C GLY A 106 -6.03 1.60 2.35
N LYS A 107 -6.66 1.63 3.55
CA LYS A 107 -7.02 0.43 4.32
C LYS A 107 -8.44 -0.02 3.98
N TYR A 108 -8.62 -0.49 2.76
CA TYR A 108 -9.95 -0.74 2.19
C TYR A 108 -10.66 -1.95 2.79
N GLU A 109 -9.94 -3.03 3.11
CA GLU A 109 -10.48 -4.21 3.78
C GLU A 109 -10.95 -3.90 5.20
N ASP A 110 -10.14 -3.13 5.96
CA ASP A 110 -10.52 -2.68 7.30
C ASP A 110 -11.76 -1.76 7.26
N ALA A 111 -11.82 -0.88 6.25
CA ALA A 111 -12.96 0.02 6.04
C ALA A 111 -14.23 -0.75 5.68
N LEU A 112 -14.11 -1.80 4.85
CA LEU A 112 -15.22 -2.70 4.52
C LEU A 112 -15.75 -3.39 5.77
N GLU A 113 -14.88 -3.95 6.62
CA GLU A 113 -15.27 -4.60 7.87
C GLU A 113 -16.03 -3.63 8.78
N ASN A 114 -15.55 -2.41 8.94
CA ASN A 114 -16.20 -1.41 9.78
C ASN A 114 -17.53 -0.91 9.21
N ALA A 115 -17.65 -0.74 7.89
CA ALA A 115 -18.92 -0.43 7.26
C ALA A 115 -19.95 -1.56 7.46
N GLU A 116 -19.53 -2.83 7.37
CA GLU A 116 -20.37 -4.00 7.64
C GLU A 116 -20.75 -4.12 9.12
N ARG A 117 -19.85 -3.77 10.04
CA ARG A 117 -20.16 -3.68 11.46
C ARG A 117 -21.25 -2.63 11.73
N ALA A 118 -21.15 -1.47 11.10
CA ALA A 118 -22.18 -0.44 11.21
C ALA A 118 -23.53 -0.93 10.65
N LEU A 119 -23.55 -1.71 9.56
CA LEU A 119 -24.76 -2.31 8.98
C LEU A 119 -25.39 -3.38 9.88
N ILE A 120 -24.59 -4.16 10.62
CA ILE A 120 -25.09 -5.11 11.61
C ILE A 120 -25.85 -4.36 12.73
N LEU A 121 -25.35 -3.20 13.14
CA LEU A 121 -25.98 -2.37 14.18
C LEU A 121 -27.19 -1.59 13.64
N ASN A 122 -27.11 -1.13 12.38
CA ASN A 122 -28.19 -0.42 11.70
C ASN A 122 -28.14 -0.68 10.19
N ASN A 123 -28.94 -1.64 9.71
CA ASN A 123 -28.98 -2.03 8.29
C ASN A 123 -29.66 -1.02 7.38
N ASN A 124 -30.35 -0.03 7.91
CA ASN A 124 -31.02 1.04 7.15
C ASN A 124 -30.22 2.35 7.20
N ASN A 125 -28.89 2.25 7.11
CA ASN A 125 -28.01 3.41 7.13
C ASN A 125 -27.38 3.63 5.74
N PRO A 126 -27.77 4.68 4.99
CA PRO A 126 -27.28 4.91 3.64
C PRO A 126 -25.77 5.19 3.61
N LEU A 127 -25.22 5.86 4.64
CA LEU A 127 -23.78 6.11 4.71
C LEU A 127 -22.98 4.80 4.87
N ALA A 128 -23.50 3.85 5.66
CA ALA A 128 -22.84 2.54 5.81
C ALA A 128 -22.80 1.75 4.50
N HIS A 129 -23.90 1.74 3.75
CA HIS A 129 -23.95 1.15 2.40
C HIS A 129 -23.02 1.87 1.42
N THR A 130 -22.94 3.19 1.49
CA THR A 130 -22.03 3.99 0.64
C THR A 130 -20.57 3.69 0.94
N LEU A 131 -20.16 3.64 2.22
CA LEU A 131 -18.77 3.34 2.60
C LEU A 131 -18.42 1.89 2.27
N LYS A 132 -19.35 0.95 2.46
CA LYS A 132 -19.19 -0.44 1.98
C LYS A 132 -18.95 -0.46 0.47
N ALA A 133 -19.74 0.27 -0.31
CA ALA A 133 -19.59 0.36 -1.76
C ALA A 133 -18.23 0.93 -2.16
N TRP A 134 -17.82 2.00 -1.51
CA TRP A 134 -16.56 2.67 -1.79
C TRP A 134 -15.33 1.81 -1.45
N SER A 135 -15.39 1.06 -0.33
CA SER A 135 -14.34 0.09 0.02
C SER A 135 -14.26 -1.06 -0.99
N LEU A 136 -15.41 -1.61 -1.40
CA LEU A 136 -15.49 -2.69 -2.39
C LEU A 136 -14.98 -2.26 -3.78
N ASP A 137 -15.18 -1.02 -4.16
CA ASP A 137 -14.69 -0.41 -5.39
C ASP A 137 -13.16 -0.44 -5.44
N PHE A 138 -12.51 0.07 -4.41
CA PHE A 138 -11.04 0.02 -4.29
C PHE A 138 -10.47 -1.40 -4.16
N ILE A 139 -11.22 -2.35 -3.61
CA ILE A 139 -10.83 -3.78 -3.57
C ILE A 139 -10.97 -4.42 -4.98
N GLY A 140 -11.73 -3.79 -5.89
CA GLY A 140 -11.99 -4.29 -7.25
C GLY A 140 -13.22 -5.19 -7.38
N ASP A 141 -14.03 -5.33 -6.33
CA ASP A 141 -15.32 -6.03 -6.42
C ASP A 141 -16.43 -5.07 -6.85
N TYR A 142 -16.33 -4.62 -8.08
CA TYR A 142 -17.25 -3.64 -8.66
C TYR A 142 -18.71 -4.13 -8.67
N THR A 143 -18.95 -5.43 -8.72
CA THR A 143 -20.30 -5.99 -8.72
C THR A 143 -20.99 -5.80 -7.37
N GLN A 144 -20.30 -6.12 -6.28
CA GLN A 144 -20.82 -5.89 -4.94
C GLN A 144 -20.83 -4.41 -4.58
N ALA A 145 -19.84 -3.62 -5.05
CA ALA A 145 -19.81 -2.17 -4.89
C ALA A 145 -21.06 -1.51 -5.48
N GLU A 146 -21.40 -1.85 -6.73
CA GLU A 146 -22.61 -1.33 -7.38
C GLU A 146 -23.90 -1.74 -6.66
N ALA A 147 -23.99 -2.97 -6.17
CA ALA A 147 -25.15 -3.41 -5.39
C ALA A 147 -25.29 -2.64 -4.07
N ALA A 148 -24.18 -2.41 -3.37
CA ALA A 148 -24.18 -1.67 -2.10
C ALA A 148 -24.56 -0.19 -2.29
N VAL A 149 -24.01 0.49 -3.31
CA VAL A 149 -24.36 1.90 -3.55
C VAL A 149 -25.82 2.07 -3.99
N LYS A 150 -26.36 1.14 -4.76
CA LYS A 150 -27.81 1.14 -5.09
C LYS A 150 -28.68 1.00 -3.84
N SER A 151 -28.27 0.12 -2.90
CA SER A 151 -28.98 0.02 -1.61
C SER A 151 -28.91 1.33 -0.81
N ALA A 152 -27.79 2.07 -0.86
CA ALA A 152 -27.72 3.39 -0.25
C ALA A 152 -28.72 4.38 -0.88
N LEU A 153 -28.82 4.40 -2.21
CA LEU A 153 -29.71 5.27 -2.97
C LEU A 153 -31.19 4.87 -2.87
N GLU A 154 -31.50 3.59 -2.62
CA GLU A 154 -32.86 3.14 -2.31
C GLU A 154 -33.34 3.67 -0.95
N ILE A 155 -32.43 3.83 0.03
CA ILE A 155 -32.74 4.38 1.35
C ILE A 155 -32.80 5.91 1.30
N ASP A 156 -31.85 6.54 0.60
CA ASP A 156 -31.71 8.00 0.49
C ASP A 156 -31.30 8.36 -0.94
N ALA A 157 -32.30 8.69 -1.76
CA ALA A 157 -32.12 9.04 -3.18
C ALA A 157 -31.44 10.41 -3.40
N GLU A 158 -31.33 11.25 -2.36
CA GLU A 158 -30.64 12.55 -2.44
C GLU A 158 -29.26 12.53 -1.75
N ASN A 159 -28.68 11.34 -1.56
CA ASN A 159 -27.39 11.19 -0.95
C ASN A 159 -26.23 11.53 -1.92
N ALA A 160 -25.71 12.75 -1.81
CA ALA A 160 -24.64 13.26 -2.67
C ALA A 160 -23.39 12.36 -2.66
N LEU A 161 -23.00 11.81 -1.49
CA LEU A 161 -21.85 10.91 -1.39
C LEU A 161 -22.08 9.58 -2.13
N ALA A 162 -23.31 9.03 -2.02
CA ALA A 162 -23.64 7.79 -2.73
C ALA A 162 -23.63 8.00 -4.26
N HIS A 163 -24.15 9.13 -4.76
CA HIS A 163 -24.04 9.46 -6.18
C HIS A 163 -22.60 9.65 -6.63
N ALA A 164 -21.75 10.30 -5.82
CA ALA A 164 -20.32 10.47 -6.11
C ALA A 164 -19.60 9.13 -6.22
N VAL A 165 -19.76 8.26 -5.22
CA VAL A 165 -19.17 6.90 -5.22
C VAL A 165 -19.71 6.07 -6.37
N TYR A 166 -21.01 6.19 -6.70
CA TYR A 166 -21.57 5.44 -7.82
C TYR A 166 -20.97 5.86 -9.16
N ALA A 167 -20.70 7.15 -9.35
CA ALA A 167 -20.02 7.63 -10.55
C ALA A 167 -18.62 7.03 -10.71
N GLU A 168 -17.87 6.92 -9.61
CA GLU A 168 -16.52 6.30 -9.62
C GLU A 168 -16.61 4.81 -9.92
N ILE A 169 -17.45 4.03 -9.23
CA ILE A 169 -17.69 2.60 -9.49
C ILE A 169 -18.02 2.33 -10.96
N LEU A 170 -18.87 3.16 -11.57
CA LEU A 170 -19.24 3.00 -12.99
C LEU A 170 -18.04 3.22 -13.91
N MET A 171 -17.16 4.20 -13.61
CA MET A 171 -15.95 4.44 -14.39
C MET A 171 -14.94 3.32 -14.20
N ASP A 172 -14.73 2.83 -12.97
CA ASP A 172 -13.80 1.74 -12.69
C ASP A 172 -14.24 0.43 -13.35
N LYS A 173 -15.55 0.17 -13.41
CA LYS A 173 -16.11 -0.92 -14.22
C LYS A 173 -15.79 -0.78 -15.70
N VAL A 174 -15.86 0.42 -16.25
CA VAL A 174 -15.49 0.67 -17.66
C VAL A 174 -14.01 0.41 -17.89
N ILE A 175 -13.14 0.92 -17.02
CA ILE A 175 -11.68 0.73 -17.09
C ILE A 175 -11.33 -0.75 -16.98
N ALA A 176 -12.02 -1.50 -16.12
CA ALA A 176 -11.85 -2.95 -15.96
C ALA A 176 -12.47 -3.79 -17.08
N GLY A 177 -13.08 -3.16 -18.08
CA GLY A 177 -13.77 -3.87 -19.18
C GLY A 177 -15.07 -4.57 -18.76
N GLN A 178 -15.63 -4.21 -17.63
CA GLN A 178 -16.88 -4.76 -17.06
C GLN A 178 -18.06 -3.79 -17.20
N GLY A 179 -17.82 -2.60 -17.74
CA GLY A 179 -18.85 -1.59 -17.95
C GLY A 179 -19.83 -1.97 -19.05
N ASP A 180 -21.11 -1.61 -18.88
CA ASP A 180 -22.10 -1.69 -19.96
C ASP A 180 -21.96 -0.49 -20.92
N ILE A 181 -22.69 -0.55 -22.06
CA ILE A 181 -22.59 0.46 -23.13
C ILE A 181 -22.98 1.88 -22.66
N ASN A 182 -23.75 2.02 -21.58
CA ASN A 182 -24.22 3.30 -21.05
C ASN A 182 -23.48 3.71 -19.77
N ALA A 183 -22.48 2.94 -19.34
CA ALA A 183 -21.82 3.15 -18.04
C ALA A 183 -21.17 4.54 -17.95
N ILE A 184 -20.52 5.01 -19.02
CA ILE A 184 -19.89 6.34 -19.09
C ILE A 184 -20.93 7.45 -18.95
N ASP A 185 -22.02 7.38 -19.72
CA ASP A 185 -23.09 8.39 -19.67
C ASP A 185 -23.73 8.44 -18.28
N LYS A 186 -23.95 7.27 -17.69
CA LYS A 186 -24.49 7.15 -16.34
C LYS A 186 -23.52 7.69 -15.29
N ALA A 187 -22.22 7.39 -15.37
CA ALA A 187 -21.21 7.97 -14.48
C ALA A 187 -21.21 9.51 -14.57
N ALA A 188 -21.32 10.03 -15.80
CA ALA A 188 -21.43 11.48 -16.02
C ALA A 188 -22.71 12.10 -15.44
N GLU A 189 -23.83 11.38 -15.43
CA GLU A 189 -25.09 11.80 -14.81
C GLU A 189 -24.97 11.75 -13.28
N GLU A 190 -24.50 10.65 -12.72
CA GLU A 190 -24.35 10.46 -11.27
C GLU A 190 -23.39 11.50 -10.68
N SER A 191 -22.25 11.79 -11.34
CA SER A 191 -21.31 12.82 -10.88
C SER A 191 -21.91 14.23 -10.92
N ARG A 192 -22.76 14.54 -11.93
CA ARG A 192 -23.49 15.80 -11.98
C ARG A 192 -24.56 15.89 -10.90
N THR A 193 -25.23 14.78 -10.61
CA THR A 193 -26.23 14.70 -9.53
C THR A 193 -25.57 14.94 -8.18
N ALA A 194 -24.43 14.31 -7.90
CA ALA A 194 -23.65 14.56 -6.68
C ALA A 194 -23.30 16.05 -6.53
N MET A 195 -22.81 16.68 -7.61
CA MET A 195 -22.49 18.11 -7.63
C MET A 195 -23.69 19.02 -7.42
N ASN A 196 -24.86 18.67 -7.98
CA ASN A 196 -26.09 19.45 -7.80
C ASN A 196 -26.63 19.33 -6.37
N LEU A 197 -26.54 18.15 -5.76
CA LEU A 197 -26.99 17.90 -4.39
C LEU A 197 -26.08 18.56 -3.35
N ASN A 198 -24.77 18.43 -3.49
CA ASN A 198 -23.82 19.05 -2.57
C ASN A 198 -22.49 19.44 -3.26
N PRO A 199 -22.38 20.64 -3.81
CA PRO A 199 -21.14 21.12 -4.44
C PRO A 199 -20.01 21.45 -3.43
N ALA A 200 -20.34 21.51 -2.13
CA ALA A 200 -19.36 21.72 -1.05
C ALA A 200 -18.80 20.40 -0.51
N LEU A 201 -19.33 19.26 -0.94
CA LEU A 201 -18.77 17.95 -0.60
C LEU A 201 -17.55 17.68 -1.48
N MET A 202 -16.41 17.44 -0.87
CA MET A 202 -15.14 17.20 -1.57
C MET A 202 -15.25 16.01 -2.52
N GLU A 203 -15.90 14.93 -2.11
CA GLU A 203 -16.10 13.72 -2.91
C GLU A 203 -16.98 13.94 -4.14
N SER A 204 -17.96 14.87 -4.09
CA SER A 204 -18.73 15.25 -5.29
C SER A 204 -17.83 15.85 -6.36
N ARG A 205 -16.91 16.72 -5.97
CA ARG A 205 -15.93 17.32 -6.89
C ARG A 205 -14.90 16.32 -7.37
N ARG A 206 -14.41 15.45 -6.47
CA ARG A 206 -13.48 14.36 -6.82
C ARG A 206 -14.08 13.45 -7.89
N ALA A 207 -15.27 12.94 -7.65
CA ALA A 207 -15.97 12.06 -8.59
C ALA A 207 -16.25 12.78 -9.94
N ARG A 208 -16.62 14.06 -9.90
CA ARG A 208 -16.78 14.85 -11.13
C ARG A 208 -15.45 14.98 -11.88
N GLY A 209 -14.37 15.31 -11.20
CA GLY A 209 -13.02 15.37 -11.77
C GLY A 209 -12.59 14.04 -12.36
N TYR A 210 -12.86 12.92 -11.67
CA TYR A 210 -12.53 11.57 -12.10
C TYR A 210 -13.26 11.18 -13.41
N VAL A 211 -14.55 11.45 -13.50
CA VAL A 211 -15.32 11.21 -14.73
C VAL A 211 -14.83 12.10 -15.87
N LEU A 212 -14.55 13.38 -15.61
CA LEU A 212 -14.03 14.30 -16.62
C LEU A 212 -12.66 13.87 -17.14
N TRP A 213 -11.76 13.44 -16.24
CA TRP A 213 -10.45 12.92 -16.62
C TRP A 213 -10.58 11.71 -17.56
N ASN A 214 -11.37 10.70 -17.18
CA ASN A 214 -11.54 9.48 -17.96
C ASN A 214 -12.31 9.69 -19.28
N THR A 215 -12.99 10.83 -19.42
CA THR A 215 -13.67 11.24 -20.68
C THR A 215 -12.84 12.23 -21.50
N GLY A 216 -11.57 12.48 -21.14
CA GLY A 216 -10.65 13.34 -21.89
C GLY A 216 -10.84 14.85 -21.66
N ASN A 217 -11.66 15.26 -20.70
CA ASN A 217 -11.93 16.66 -20.38
C ASN A 217 -10.97 17.15 -19.28
N PHE A 218 -9.66 17.12 -19.56
CA PHE A 218 -8.60 17.33 -18.57
C PHE A 218 -8.61 18.72 -17.93
N LEU A 219 -8.95 19.78 -18.68
CA LEU A 219 -8.97 21.14 -18.13
C LEU A 219 -10.10 21.32 -17.11
N GLU A 220 -11.28 20.76 -17.40
CA GLU A 220 -12.41 20.76 -16.47
C GLU A 220 -12.12 19.87 -15.26
N ALA A 221 -11.46 18.71 -15.46
CA ALA A 221 -11.02 17.85 -14.36
C ALA A 221 -10.08 18.58 -13.40
N ILE A 222 -9.10 19.33 -13.93
CA ILE A 222 -8.19 20.19 -13.13
C ILE A 222 -8.96 21.20 -12.29
N GLN A 223 -10.01 21.82 -12.85
CA GLN A 223 -10.84 22.77 -12.09
C GLN A 223 -11.56 22.11 -10.92
N GLU A 224 -12.13 20.91 -11.14
CA GLU A 224 -12.85 20.19 -10.08
C GLU A 224 -11.88 19.65 -9.02
N TYR A 225 -10.70 19.12 -9.39
CA TYR A 225 -9.71 18.69 -8.43
C TYR A 225 -9.14 19.86 -7.60
N ASN A 226 -8.87 21.01 -8.21
CA ASN A 226 -8.49 22.21 -7.47
C ASN A 226 -9.58 22.69 -6.51
N ALA A 227 -10.86 22.59 -6.91
CA ALA A 227 -11.97 22.91 -6.04
C ALA A 227 -12.16 21.88 -4.91
N ALA A 228 -11.85 20.60 -5.13
CA ALA A 228 -11.80 19.58 -4.09
C ALA A 228 -10.67 19.86 -3.09
N LEU A 229 -9.47 20.17 -3.58
CA LEU A 229 -8.30 20.55 -2.76
C LEU A 229 -8.51 21.85 -1.97
N ALA A 230 -9.33 22.79 -2.46
CA ALA A 230 -9.73 23.97 -1.70
C ALA A 230 -10.61 23.64 -0.47
N ILE A 231 -11.28 22.49 -0.47
CA ILE A 231 -12.04 21.98 0.69
C ILE A 231 -11.11 21.21 1.64
N ASN A 232 -10.27 20.33 1.09
CA ASN A 232 -9.29 19.58 1.86
C ASN A 232 -8.02 19.36 1.02
N ASP A 233 -6.94 20.07 1.35
CA ASP A 233 -5.65 20.02 0.68
C ASP A 233 -4.73 18.88 1.15
N LYS A 234 -5.22 18.01 2.05
CA LYS A 234 -4.43 16.96 2.69
C LYS A 234 -4.73 15.55 2.17
N ILE A 235 -5.31 15.46 0.99
CA ILE A 235 -5.61 14.19 0.33
C ILE A 235 -4.57 13.95 -0.77
N ALA A 236 -3.67 13.00 -0.55
CA ALA A 236 -2.58 12.68 -1.48
C ALA A 236 -3.11 12.31 -2.88
N ASP A 237 -4.17 11.51 -2.95
CA ASP A 237 -4.78 11.04 -4.19
C ASP A 237 -5.33 12.18 -5.06
N LEU A 238 -5.85 13.25 -4.46
CA LEU A 238 -6.30 14.43 -5.21
C LEU A 238 -5.13 15.15 -5.88
N HIS A 239 -3.99 15.24 -5.20
CA HIS A 239 -2.78 15.80 -5.77
C HIS A 239 -2.19 14.90 -6.87
N LEU A 240 -2.25 13.57 -6.72
CA LEU A 240 -1.89 12.62 -7.78
C LEU A 240 -2.79 12.83 -9.00
N ALA A 241 -4.10 12.82 -8.82
CA ALA A 241 -5.06 13.03 -9.90
C ALA A 241 -4.87 14.37 -10.60
N LEU A 242 -4.60 15.44 -9.86
CA LEU A 242 -4.27 16.74 -10.40
C LEU A 242 -2.98 16.70 -11.24
N GLY A 243 -1.94 16.04 -10.73
CA GLY A 243 -0.67 15.85 -11.42
C GLY A 243 -0.82 15.10 -12.74
N TYR A 244 -1.58 14.01 -12.75
CA TYR A 244 -1.90 13.27 -13.99
C TYR A 244 -2.58 14.15 -15.05
N ASN A 245 -3.55 14.97 -14.65
CA ASN A 245 -4.24 15.86 -15.58
C ASN A 245 -3.31 16.95 -16.12
N TYR A 246 -2.44 17.53 -15.30
CA TYR A 246 -1.42 18.48 -15.77
C TYR A 246 -0.42 17.80 -16.74
N TYR A 247 0.01 16.59 -16.45
CA TYR A 247 0.89 15.82 -17.34
C TYR A 247 0.25 15.62 -18.71
N LEU A 248 -1.04 15.26 -18.75
CA LEU A 248 -1.77 14.99 -20.01
C LEU A 248 -1.96 16.23 -20.89
N ILE A 249 -1.96 17.43 -20.27
CA ILE A 249 -2.00 18.69 -21.06
C ILE A 249 -0.59 19.31 -21.26
N ASN A 250 0.48 18.52 -20.99
CA ASN A 250 1.89 18.89 -21.11
C ASN A 250 2.35 20.04 -20.20
N GLU A 251 1.63 20.32 -19.12
CA GLU A 251 2.02 21.26 -18.07
C GLU A 251 2.90 20.55 -17.02
N TYR A 252 4.08 20.11 -17.45
CA TYR A 252 4.95 19.20 -16.69
C TYR A 252 5.45 19.80 -15.37
N ASP A 253 5.73 21.11 -15.32
CA ASP A 253 6.14 21.76 -14.07
C ASP A 253 5.02 21.72 -13.02
N GLN A 254 3.77 21.93 -13.45
CA GLN A 254 2.60 21.86 -12.57
C GLN A 254 2.32 20.42 -12.16
N ALA A 255 2.52 19.44 -13.05
CA ALA A 255 2.41 18.02 -12.74
C ALA A 255 3.40 17.63 -11.62
N VAL A 256 4.69 17.99 -11.77
CA VAL A 256 5.72 17.73 -10.75
C VAL A 256 5.37 18.38 -9.42
N GLN A 257 4.89 19.64 -9.42
CA GLN A 257 4.49 20.31 -8.18
C GLN A 257 3.33 19.58 -7.48
N ALA A 258 2.33 19.12 -8.23
CA ALA A 258 1.21 18.36 -7.68
C ALA A 258 1.68 17.01 -7.11
N TYR A 259 2.50 16.27 -7.83
CA TYR A 259 3.07 15.00 -7.35
C TYR A 259 3.96 15.17 -6.11
N LEU A 260 4.72 16.28 -6.02
CA LEU A 260 5.52 16.58 -4.83
C LEU A 260 4.63 16.82 -3.59
N GLN A 261 3.46 17.45 -3.76
CA GLN A 261 2.48 17.59 -2.68
C GLN A 261 1.93 16.21 -2.26
N ALA A 262 1.60 15.35 -3.22
CA ALA A 262 1.18 13.97 -2.95
C ALA A 262 2.25 13.21 -2.16
N TYR A 263 3.51 13.28 -2.61
CA TYR A 263 4.64 12.64 -1.94
C TYR A 263 4.87 13.16 -0.51
N ALA A 264 4.72 14.47 -0.29
CA ALA A 264 4.85 15.05 1.05
C ALA A 264 3.75 14.57 2.01
N LEU A 265 2.55 14.30 1.50
CA LEU A 265 1.41 13.80 2.28
C LEU A 265 1.49 12.29 2.55
N ASN A 266 1.99 11.52 1.59
CA ASN A 266 2.16 10.06 1.72
C ASN A 266 3.54 9.63 1.18
N PRO A 267 4.61 9.76 1.96
CA PRO A 267 5.97 9.43 1.52
C PRO A 267 6.25 7.92 1.42
N THR A 268 5.32 7.08 1.86
CA THR A 268 5.44 5.61 1.79
C THR A 268 4.78 5.02 0.54
N ASP A 269 4.13 5.85 -0.27
CA ASP A 269 3.54 5.46 -1.54
C ASP A 269 4.54 5.72 -2.69
N PRO A 270 4.95 4.72 -3.46
CA PRO A 270 5.90 4.87 -4.56
C PRO A 270 5.31 5.60 -5.76
N THR A 271 3.99 5.78 -5.84
CA THR A 271 3.30 6.32 -7.03
C THR A 271 3.76 7.74 -7.35
N ALA A 272 3.82 8.62 -6.35
CA ALA A 272 4.22 10.00 -6.58
C ALA A 272 5.68 10.12 -7.08
N PRO A 273 6.70 9.54 -6.45
CA PRO A 273 8.07 9.59 -6.97
C PRO A 273 8.21 8.85 -8.30
N TYR A 274 7.46 7.78 -8.55
CA TYR A 274 7.41 7.11 -9.85
C TYR A 274 6.93 8.06 -10.95
N GLU A 275 5.83 8.78 -10.76
CA GLU A 275 5.28 9.71 -11.75
C GLU A 275 6.16 10.96 -11.93
N ILE A 276 6.80 11.45 -10.87
CA ILE A 276 7.80 12.54 -10.96
C ILE A 276 8.95 12.08 -11.87
N SER A 277 9.46 10.87 -11.67
CA SER A 277 10.57 10.34 -12.47
C SER A 277 10.21 10.27 -13.95
N ARG A 278 9.01 9.79 -14.28
CA ARG A 278 8.50 9.74 -15.64
C ARG A 278 8.33 11.13 -16.27
N THR A 279 7.84 12.07 -15.47
CA THR A 279 7.66 13.45 -15.92
C THR A 279 9.01 14.12 -16.25
N TYR A 280 10.02 13.97 -15.38
CA TYR A 280 11.38 14.46 -15.67
C TYR A 280 12.01 13.75 -16.88
N SER A 281 11.76 12.44 -17.05
CA SER A 281 12.21 11.72 -18.24
C SER A 281 11.60 12.28 -19.54
N THR A 282 10.33 12.70 -19.50
CA THR A 282 9.62 13.29 -20.65
C THR A 282 10.22 14.64 -21.06
N VAL A 283 10.64 15.46 -20.09
CA VAL A 283 11.29 16.76 -20.37
C VAL A 283 12.80 16.65 -20.60
N GLY A 284 13.38 15.44 -20.50
CA GLY A 284 14.78 15.17 -20.77
C GLY A 284 15.73 15.44 -19.59
N ASP A 285 15.21 15.70 -18.39
CA ASP A 285 16.03 15.79 -17.17
C ASP A 285 16.23 14.39 -16.57
N PHE A 286 17.10 13.62 -17.20
CA PHE A 286 17.35 12.23 -16.82
C PHE A 286 18.02 12.10 -15.45
N SER A 287 18.75 13.14 -15.00
CA SER A 287 19.36 13.12 -13.68
C SER A 287 18.31 13.15 -12.56
N GLN A 288 17.34 14.07 -12.65
CA GLN A 288 16.22 14.13 -11.71
C GLN A 288 15.32 12.88 -11.84
N SER A 289 15.11 12.40 -13.07
CA SER A 289 14.36 11.18 -13.34
C SER A 289 14.92 9.97 -12.59
N VAL A 290 16.24 9.75 -12.63
CA VAL A 290 16.92 8.68 -11.88
C VAL A 290 16.73 8.86 -10.38
N GLN A 291 16.89 10.09 -9.85
CA GLN A 291 16.76 10.35 -8.42
C GLN A 291 15.38 9.96 -7.87
N TYR A 292 14.30 10.33 -8.57
CA TYR A 292 12.95 10.01 -8.13
C TYR A 292 12.56 8.55 -8.41
N ALA A 293 13.08 7.93 -9.48
CA ALA A 293 12.90 6.50 -9.69
C ALA A 293 13.56 5.66 -8.60
N ASP A 294 14.78 6.02 -8.16
CA ASP A 294 15.48 5.42 -7.02
C ASP A 294 14.70 5.61 -5.71
N GLN A 295 14.06 6.78 -5.53
CA GLN A 295 13.20 7.02 -4.38
C GLN A 295 11.97 6.10 -4.38
N ALA A 296 11.36 5.84 -5.54
CA ALA A 296 10.24 4.91 -5.66
C ALA A 296 10.65 3.48 -5.29
N VAL A 297 11.80 3.00 -5.79
CA VAL A 297 12.34 1.68 -5.44
C VAL A 297 12.61 1.53 -3.95
N LYS A 298 13.08 2.58 -3.28
CA LYS A 298 13.31 2.56 -1.81
C LYS A 298 12.05 2.39 -0.98
N THR A 299 10.89 2.74 -1.50
CA THR A 299 9.61 2.56 -0.78
C THR A 299 9.06 1.14 -0.91
N GLU A 300 9.25 0.49 -2.06
CA GLU A 300 8.83 -0.88 -2.34
C GLU A 300 9.95 -1.64 -3.08
N PRO A 301 11.00 -2.07 -2.38
CA PRO A 301 12.16 -2.68 -2.99
C PRO A 301 11.90 -4.05 -3.62
N GLU A 302 10.80 -4.71 -3.29
CA GLU A 302 10.37 -5.97 -3.90
C GLU A 302 9.62 -5.80 -5.22
N ASN A 303 9.23 -4.56 -5.59
CA ASN A 303 8.39 -4.30 -6.74
C ASN A 303 9.19 -4.26 -8.05
N PRO A 304 9.10 -5.29 -8.93
CA PRO A 304 9.90 -5.36 -10.15
C PRO A 304 9.57 -4.25 -11.17
N ARG A 305 8.36 -3.66 -11.12
CA ARG A 305 8.01 -2.55 -12.03
C ARG A 305 8.77 -1.27 -11.70
N LEU A 306 9.06 -1.03 -10.43
CA LEU A 306 9.85 0.14 -10.01
C LEU A 306 11.31 -0.02 -10.40
N HIS A 307 11.88 -1.24 -10.27
CA HIS A 307 13.21 -1.56 -10.78
C HIS A 307 13.29 -1.40 -12.30
N GLY A 308 12.24 -1.84 -13.02
CA GLY A 308 12.15 -1.64 -14.48
C GLY A 308 12.18 -0.16 -14.86
N ASN A 309 11.38 0.66 -14.19
CA ASN A 309 11.38 2.11 -14.40
C ASN A 309 12.75 2.73 -14.09
N LEU A 310 13.36 2.40 -12.94
CA LEU A 310 14.68 2.91 -12.56
C LEU A 310 15.74 2.52 -13.59
N GLY A 311 15.72 1.27 -14.06
CA GLY A 311 16.64 0.80 -15.08
C GLY A 311 16.48 1.52 -16.42
N VAL A 312 15.24 1.83 -16.84
CA VAL A 312 14.97 2.68 -18.02
C VAL A 312 15.54 4.09 -17.82
N MET A 313 15.38 4.68 -16.63
CA MET A 313 15.93 6.01 -16.32
C MET A 313 17.46 6.01 -16.33
N TYR A 314 18.11 4.98 -15.77
CA TYR A 314 19.56 4.81 -15.86
C TYR A 314 20.03 4.68 -17.31
N TYR A 315 19.33 3.90 -18.14
CA TYR A 315 19.66 3.79 -19.55
C TYR A 315 19.59 5.12 -20.30
N LYS A 316 18.52 5.91 -20.08
CA LYS A 316 18.36 7.25 -20.64
C LYS A 316 19.42 8.23 -20.16
N ASN A 317 19.89 8.05 -18.92
CA ASN A 317 20.98 8.83 -18.31
C ASN A 317 22.38 8.29 -18.68
N ASN A 318 22.48 7.34 -19.61
CA ASN A 318 23.71 6.70 -20.09
C ASN A 318 24.53 5.97 -19.00
N GLN A 319 23.86 5.47 -17.96
CA GLN A 319 24.42 4.68 -16.86
C GLN A 319 24.12 3.19 -17.14
N LEU A 320 24.84 2.60 -18.12
CA LEU A 320 24.55 1.27 -18.63
C LEU A 320 24.73 0.15 -17.58
N PRO A 321 25.78 0.14 -16.71
CA PRO A 321 25.90 -0.91 -15.69
C PRO A 321 24.72 -0.95 -14.72
N GLU A 322 24.30 0.21 -14.21
CA GLU A 322 23.16 0.35 -13.30
C GLU A 322 21.84 -0.02 -14.00
N ALA A 323 21.68 0.40 -15.25
CA ALA A 323 20.52 0.02 -16.08
C ALA A 323 20.41 -1.52 -16.23
N ILE A 324 21.52 -2.20 -16.50
CA ILE A 324 21.57 -3.66 -16.64
C ILE A 324 21.20 -4.34 -15.32
N GLN A 325 21.67 -3.81 -14.19
CA GLN A 325 21.36 -4.35 -12.88
C GLN A 325 19.88 -4.25 -12.58
N GLU A 326 19.31 -3.04 -12.66
CA GLU A 326 17.92 -2.79 -12.29
C GLU A 326 16.92 -3.47 -13.23
N LEU A 327 17.17 -3.42 -14.54
CA LEU A 327 16.36 -4.17 -15.51
C LEU A 327 16.51 -5.68 -15.35
N GLY A 328 17.68 -6.14 -14.89
CA GLY A 328 17.90 -7.53 -14.51
C GLY A 328 16.99 -7.96 -13.37
N PHE A 329 16.86 -7.17 -12.32
CA PHE A 329 15.92 -7.40 -11.22
C PHE A 329 14.46 -7.39 -11.72
N ALA A 330 14.10 -6.43 -12.56
CA ALA A 330 12.75 -6.33 -13.10
C ALA A 330 12.32 -7.56 -13.91
N ILE A 331 13.22 -8.13 -14.70
CA ILE A 331 12.90 -9.14 -15.70
C ILE A 331 13.20 -10.56 -15.20
N ARG A 332 14.36 -10.74 -14.57
CA ARG A 332 14.84 -12.06 -14.12
C ARG A 332 14.53 -12.31 -12.64
N GLY A 333 14.18 -11.25 -11.91
CA GLY A 333 14.11 -11.28 -10.47
C GLY A 333 15.48 -11.40 -9.82
N GLY A 334 15.49 -11.61 -8.51
CA GLY A 334 16.73 -11.77 -7.75
C GLY A 334 16.53 -11.58 -6.26
N THR A 335 17.63 -11.50 -5.54
CA THR A 335 17.61 -11.21 -4.11
C THR A 335 18.53 -10.02 -3.84
N LEU A 336 18.03 -9.02 -3.16
CA LEU A 336 18.80 -7.85 -2.73
C LEU A 336 19.75 -8.22 -1.58
N GLU A 337 20.69 -7.33 -1.26
CA GLU A 337 21.68 -7.55 -0.19
C GLU A 337 21.03 -7.72 1.20
N ASP A 338 19.87 -7.11 1.43
CA ASP A 338 19.10 -7.22 2.68
C ASP A 338 18.24 -8.49 2.77
N GLY A 339 18.23 -9.32 1.72
CA GLY A 339 17.47 -10.56 1.62
C GLY A 339 16.08 -10.39 0.98
N THR A 340 15.69 -9.20 0.57
CA THR A 340 14.43 -8.96 -0.15
C THR A 340 14.45 -9.71 -1.48
N VAL A 341 13.39 -10.47 -1.77
CA VAL A 341 13.25 -11.25 -3.00
C VAL A 341 12.36 -10.50 -3.98
N ILE A 342 12.88 -10.33 -5.20
CA ILE A 342 12.15 -9.72 -6.31
C ILE A 342 11.73 -10.83 -7.27
N GLU A 343 10.45 -10.92 -7.58
CA GLU A 343 9.93 -11.82 -8.61
C GLU A 343 9.98 -11.12 -9.98
N GLY A 344 10.70 -11.72 -10.93
CA GLY A 344 10.85 -11.15 -12.27
C GLY A 344 9.52 -11.16 -13.05
N LEU A 345 9.32 -10.12 -13.85
CA LEU A 345 8.14 -9.97 -14.70
C LEU A 345 8.26 -10.85 -15.94
N PRO A 346 7.28 -11.71 -16.24
CA PRO A 346 7.22 -12.38 -17.54
C PRO A 346 6.97 -11.35 -18.64
N LEU A 347 7.48 -11.63 -19.85
CA LEU A 347 7.26 -10.75 -21.00
C LEU A 347 5.76 -10.57 -21.28
N ASP A 348 5.35 -9.31 -21.36
CA ASP A 348 4.00 -8.88 -21.67
C ASP A 348 4.05 -7.57 -22.47
N TYR A 349 2.94 -7.18 -23.09
CA TYR A 349 2.81 -5.97 -23.89
C TYR A 349 3.05 -4.67 -23.08
N GLY A 350 3.37 -3.60 -23.78
CA GLY A 350 3.49 -2.25 -23.22
C GLY A 350 4.75 -2.08 -22.34
N ILE A 351 4.60 -1.61 -21.10
CA ILE A 351 5.73 -1.21 -20.25
C ILE A 351 6.69 -2.37 -19.94
N VAL A 352 6.19 -3.60 -19.84
CA VAL A 352 7.05 -4.77 -19.60
C VAL A 352 7.89 -5.06 -20.85
N ALA A 353 7.29 -4.99 -22.05
CA ALA A 353 8.05 -5.13 -23.30
C ALA A 353 9.12 -4.02 -23.43
N GLU A 354 8.84 -2.79 -22.98
CA GLU A 354 9.84 -1.71 -22.94
C GLU A 354 11.02 -2.10 -22.03
N PHE A 355 10.77 -2.66 -20.85
CA PHE A 355 11.84 -3.10 -19.94
C PHE A 355 12.73 -4.15 -20.63
N TYR A 356 12.14 -5.13 -21.30
CA TYR A 356 12.88 -6.15 -22.05
C TYR A 356 13.69 -5.52 -23.18
N ALA A 357 13.10 -4.61 -23.97
CA ALA A 357 13.77 -3.95 -25.08
C ALA A 357 14.96 -3.11 -24.60
N ILE A 358 14.77 -2.29 -23.58
CA ILE A 358 15.83 -1.45 -23.01
C ILE A 358 16.91 -2.30 -22.33
N PHE A 359 16.55 -3.41 -21.68
CA PHE A 359 17.54 -4.37 -21.13
C PHE A 359 18.42 -4.96 -22.22
N GLY A 360 17.81 -5.44 -23.31
CA GLY A 360 18.56 -5.93 -24.46
C GLY A 360 19.47 -4.85 -25.07
N LEU A 361 18.96 -3.61 -25.24
CA LEU A 361 19.75 -2.49 -25.76
C LEU A 361 20.91 -2.09 -24.82
N ALA A 362 20.70 -2.10 -23.51
CA ALA A 362 21.76 -1.84 -22.54
C ALA A 362 22.86 -2.89 -22.60
N LEU A 363 22.49 -4.18 -22.69
CA LEU A 363 23.42 -5.30 -22.89
C LEU A 363 24.18 -5.17 -24.21
N ALA A 364 23.49 -4.90 -25.31
CA ALA A 364 24.12 -4.77 -26.63
C ALA A 364 25.12 -3.60 -26.68
N LYS A 365 24.79 -2.45 -26.09
CA LYS A 365 25.71 -1.29 -25.95
C LYS A 365 26.88 -1.56 -25.00
N SER A 366 26.81 -2.59 -24.18
CA SER A 366 27.86 -3.03 -23.27
C SER A 366 28.63 -4.24 -23.81
N ASP A 367 28.59 -4.51 -25.13
CA ASP A 367 29.23 -5.62 -25.84
C ASP A 367 28.80 -7.02 -25.35
N ARG A 368 27.60 -7.12 -24.71
CA ARG A 368 27.03 -8.38 -24.20
C ARG A 368 25.95 -8.94 -25.15
N CYS A 369 26.27 -9.01 -26.42
CA CYS A 369 25.31 -9.43 -27.45
C CYS A 369 24.82 -10.88 -27.31
N GLU A 370 25.64 -11.79 -26.74
CA GLU A 370 25.22 -13.17 -26.47
C GLU A 370 24.00 -13.23 -25.52
N GLU A 371 23.90 -12.28 -24.59
CA GLU A 371 22.77 -12.18 -23.67
C GLU A 371 21.60 -11.36 -24.26
N ALA A 372 21.91 -10.35 -25.08
CA ALA A 372 20.91 -9.46 -25.68
C ALA A 372 20.07 -10.14 -26.75
N VAL A 373 20.70 -10.93 -27.65
CA VAL A 373 20.05 -11.56 -28.82
C VAL A 373 18.85 -12.42 -28.41
N PRO A 374 18.91 -13.32 -27.41
CA PRO A 374 17.76 -14.10 -26.97
C PRO A 374 16.59 -13.22 -26.48
N ILE A 375 16.87 -12.08 -25.83
CA ILE A 375 15.86 -11.15 -25.34
C ILE A 375 15.11 -10.51 -26.51
N PHE A 376 15.84 -10.02 -27.51
CA PHE A 376 15.24 -9.45 -28.72
C PHE A 376 14.40 -10.46 -29.48
N GLN A 377 14.85 -11.71 -29.56
CA GLN A 377 14.07 -12.79 -30.20
C GLN A 377 12.79 -13.09 -29.44
N ALA A 378 12.84 -13.07 -28.08
CA ALA A 378 11.66 -13.25 -27.25
C ALA A 378 10.62 -12.15 -27.47
N ILE A 379 11.03 -10.87 -27.56
CA ILE A 379 10.12 -9.75 -27.86
C ILE A 379 9.42 -9.97 -29.21
N ARG A 380 10.20 -10.27 -30.29
CA ARG A 380 9.65 -10.47 -31.62
C ARG A 380 8.64 -11.62 -31.74
N SER A 381 8.81 -12.66 -30.90
CA SER A 381 7.92 -13.83 -30.94
C SER A 381 6.80 -13.74 -29.90
N GLY A 382 7.03 -13.11 -28.75
CA GLY A 382 6.11 -13.08 -27.62
C GLY A 382 5.12 -11.92 -27.66
N VAL A 383 5.53 -10.77 -28.20
CA VAL A 383 4.69 -9.56 -28.32
C VAL A 383 4.75 -8.94 -29.73
N PRO A 384 4.43 -9.70 -30.77
CA PRO A 384 4.63 -9.27 -32.16
C PRO A 384 3.81 -8.05 -32.59
N GLU A 385 2.74 -7.72 -31.85
CA GLU A 385 1.88 -6.57 -32.11
C GLU A 385 2.35 -5.29 -31.40
N ASP A 386 3.39 -5.37 -30.54
CA ASP A 386 4.02 -4.20 -29.92
C ASP A 386 5.07 -3.60 -30.87
N GLU A 387 4.59 -2.84 -31.85
CA GLU A 387 5.42 -2.30 -32.94
C GLU A 387 6.64 -1.54 -32.45
N ILE A 388 6.51 -0.78 -31.37
CA ILE A 388 7.59 0.04 -30.80
C ILE A 388 8.69 -0.86 -30.23
N ASN A 389 8.33 -1.83 -29.40
CA ASN A 389 9.31 -2.68 -28.73
C ASN A 389 9.88 -3.75 -29.68
N VAL A 390 9.11 -4.19 -30.66
CA VAL A 390 9.62 -5.02 -31.79
C VAL A 390 10.64 -4.23 -32.60
N TYR A 391 10.36 -2.99 -32.98
CA TYR A 391 11.32 -2.13 -33.65
C TYR A 391 12.62 -1.92 -32.83
N ASN A 392 12.50 -1.64 -31.55
CA ASN A 392 13.66 -1.52 -30.66
C ASN A 392 14.48 -2.81 -30.61
N ALA A 393 13.83 -3.98 -30.58
CA ALA A 393 14.49 -5.27 -30.64
C ALA A 393 15.21 -5.52 -31.98
N GLU A 394 14.63 -5.11 -33.07
CA GLU A 394 15.27 -5.20 -34.42
C GLU A 394 16.51 -4.31 -34.49
N GLN A 395 16.43 -3.06 -34.00
CA GLN A 395 17.61 -2.18 -33.92
C GLN A 395 18.72 -2.78 -33.06
N GLY A 396 18.35 -3.40 -31.95
CA GLY A 396 19.30 -4.10 -31.07
C GLY A 396 19.97 -5.30 -31.75
N LEU A 397 19.23 -6.08 -32.53
CA LEU A 397 19.81 -7.19 -33.32
C LEU A 397 20.79 -6.68 -34.38
N ILE A 398 20.47 -5.56 -35.06
CA ILE A 398 21.37 -4.93 -36.05
C ILE A 398 22.65 -4.46 -35.35
N LEU A 399 22.54 -3.82 -34.15
CA LEU A 399 23.69 -3.38 -33.37
C LEU A 399 24.61 -4.55 -33.02
N CYS A 400 24.05 -5.66 -32.58
CA CYS A 400 24.83 -6.87 -32.28
C CYS A 400 25.49 -7.51 -33.50
N GLN A 401 24.87 -7.45 -34.70
CA GLN A 401 25.47 -7.94 -35.91
C GLN A 401 26.66 -7.07 -36.37
N GLN A 402 26.58 -5.77 -36.20
CA GLN A 402 27.65 -4.83 -36.55
C GLN A 402 28.85 -4.96 -35.62
N GLY A 403 28.64 -5.11 -34.31
CA GLY A 403 29.72 -5.32 -33.31
C GLY A 403 30.49 -6.63 -33.55
N ILE A 404 29.82 -7.69 -34.02
CA ILE A 404 30.47 -8.97 -34.36
C ILE A 404 31.36 -8.79 -35.63
N ALA A 405 30.97 -7.89 -36.56
CA ALA A 405 31.72 -7.65 -37.79
C ALA A 405 32.98 -6.79 -37.56
N GLU A 406 33.05 -6.01 -36.48
CA GLU A 406 34.20 -5.16 -36.17
C GLU A 406 35.24 -5.84 -35.23
N THR A 407 34.98 -7.00 -34.68
CA THR A 407 35.98 -7.78 -33.95
C THR A 407 36.96 -8.37 -34.98
N PRO A 408 38.27 -8.00 -34.96
CA PRO A 408 39.24 -8.62 -35.82
C PRO A 408 39.32 -10.12 -35.56
N VAL A 409 39.11 -10.94 -36.55
CA VAL A 409 39.46 -12.36 -36.46
C VAL A 409 40.95 -12.40 -36.18
N GLU A 410 41.39 -12.81 -35.01
CA GLU A 410 42.80 -13.16 -34.75
C GLU A 410 43.16 -14.26 -35.74
N GLU A 411 43.97 -13.91 -36.76
CA GLU A 411 44.57 -14.89 -37.64
C GLU A 411 45.45 -15.84 -36.76
N PRO A 412 45.30 -17.15 -36.94
CA PRO A 412 46.14 -18.09 -36.21
C PRO A 412 47.61 -17.81 -36.56
N THR A 413 48.39 -17.42 -35.55
CA THR A 413 49.85 -17.29 -35.69
C THR A 413 50.39 -18.58 -36.23
N GLN A 414 50.87 -18.56 -37.48
CA GLN A 414 51.68 -19.64 -38.04
C GLN A 414 52.94 -19.77 -37.17
N GLU A 415 53.07 -20.89 -36.45
CA GLU A 415 54.34 -21.31 -35.87
C GLU A 415 55.34 -21.48 -37.00
N SER A 416 56.30 -20.54 -37.05
CA SER A 416 57.48 -20.69 -37.91
C SER A 416 58.35 -21.84 -37.40
N GLU A 417 58.28 -23.00 -38.03
CA GLU A 417 59.38 -23.99 -37.93
C GLU A 417 60.66 -23.32 -38.44
N ALA A 418 61.62 -23.12 -37.55
CA ALA A 418 62.99 -22.75 -37.90
C ALA A 418 63.85 -24.01 -38.10
N PRO A 419 64.86 -24.00 -39.00
CA PRO A 419 65.58 -25.14 -39.49
C PRO A 419 66.56 -25.75 -38.50
#